data_8546bb53610c45c4764da0f647783b4d
#
_entry.id   8546bb53610c45c4764da0f647783b4d
#
_cell.length_a   1.000
_cell.length_b   1.000
_cell.length_c   1.000
_cell.angle_alpha   90.00
_cell.angle_beta   90.00
_cell.angle_gamma   90.00
#
_symmetry.space_group_name_H-M   'P 1'
#
loop_
_entity.id
_entity.type
_entity.pdbx_description
1 polymer ?
#
loop_
_entity_poly.entity_id
_entity_poly.type
_entity_poly.pdbx_seq_one_letter_code
_entity_poly.pdbx_strand_id
1 'polypeptide(L)'
;MIHLNDLPELENIIDFIEPENEINNNAPDIIEICLELMDDYISNNPHAISDPDFEETLMEDVLELLQMQIEMTDAEYDEFEEIFEYSFNYYFEYIGVPRSYPDSIILNTPEISKISEQLIYLKSKPQPTQRTPEWYQGRHNMITASNAYKAFETQSVQNQLIYEKCQPLREHQASESTSQVNINTTLHWGQKYEPLSVMIYEYIYKTKVDDFGCIPHDKYNFIGASPDGINVDESSERYGRMLEIKNIVNREIDGIPKKEYWVQMQMQMETCDLPECDFLETKFEEYETYEEFINEPSTDKRKGIIMYYANSEGNPKYIYSPPNLLQNEEFDEWEQQTMDTIQDLTWIKSCYWKLEIMSCVLVPRNKRWFESNVQELQDIWSTILIERETGYEHRAPNKRVKPQLDNNSNTTEIIESVCLIDLSGKIKIE
;
A
#
# COMPACT_ATOMS: atom_id res chain seq x y z
N MET A 1 12.80 -14.06 25.20
CA MET A 1 12.78 -13.44 26.55
C MET A 1 13.89 -12.40 26.54
N ILE A 2 13.51 -11.15 26.34
CA ILE A 2 14.44 -10.01 26.41
C ILE A 2 14.53 -9.65 27.89
N HIS A 3 15.73 -9.75 28.49
CA HIS A 3 15.89 -9.30 29.87
C HIS A 3 16.06 -7.79 29.88
N LEU A 4 15.27 -7.08 30.68
CA LEU A 4 15.34 -5.63 30.88
C LEU A 4 16.76 -5.13 31.21
N ASN A 5 17.60 -5.98 31.81
CA ASN A 5 19.02 -5.68 32.07
C ASN A 5 19.88 -5.51 30.80
N ASP A 6 19.34 -5.86 29.60
CA ASP A 6 20.03 -5.71 28.33
C ASP A 6 19.64 -4.39 27.60
N LEU A 7 18.71 -3.60 28.18
CA LEU A 7 18.27 -2.32 27.64
C LEU A 7 19.11 -1.19 28.24
N PRO A 8 19.76 -0.35 27.44
CA PRO A 8 20.50 0.81 27.96
C PRO A 8 19.51 1.85 28.50
N GLU A 9 19.70 2.27 29.76
CA GLU A 9 19.17 3.53 30.32
C GLU A 9 17.78 3.54 30.96
N LEU A 10 17.22 2.42 31.40
CA LEU A 10 16.02 2.44 32.24
C LEU A 10 16.19 3.31 33.51
N GLU A 11 17.40 3.42 34.05
CA GLU A 11 17.70 4.29 35.19
C GLU A 11 17.51 5.79 34.87
N ASN A 12 17.73 6.22 33.61
CA ASN A 12 17.55 7.61 33.20
C ASN A 12 16.08 7.96 32.89
N ILE A 13 15.24 6.97 32.67
CA ILE A 13 13.83 7.14 32.33
C ILE A 13 12.99 7.50 33.55
N ILE A 14 13.36 6.97 34.70
CA ILE A 14 12.72 7.28 35.99
C ILE A 14 12.89 8.77 36.37
N ASP A 15 13.95 9.42 35.90
CA ASP A 15 14.19 10.85 36.13
C ASP A 15 13.37 11.79 35.22
N PHE A 16 12.72 11.27 34.14
CA PHE A 16 11.86 12.06 33.24
C PHE A 16 10.41 12.14 33.69
N ILE A 17 9.97 11.24 34.56
CA ILE A 17 8.67 11.36 35.22
C ILE A 17 8.88 12.34 36.39
N GLU A 18 8.66 13.64 36.15
CA GLU A 18 8.82 14.66 37.19
C GLU A 18 7.93 14.33 38.41
N PRO A 19 8.50 14.25 39.64
CA PRO A 19 7.76 13.86 40.83
C PRO A 19 7.05 15.06 41.42
N GLU A 20 6.07 15.67 40.76
CA GLU A 20 5.18 16.62 41.44
C GLU A 20 3.91 15.98 42.01
N ASN A 21 3.64 14.72 41.70
CA ASN A 21 2.68 13.91 42.45
C ASN A 21 3.40 12.64 42.90
N GLU A 22 3.09 12.16 44.09
CA GLU A 22 3.58 10.89 44.63
C GLU A 22 3.17 9.72 43.70
N ILE A 23 3.86 9.61 42.52
CA ILE A 23 3.75 8.46 41.65
C ILE A 23 4.22 7.27 42.47
N ASN A 24 3.31 6.38 42.69
CA ASN A 24 3.45 5.13 43.42
C ASN A 24 4.82 4.52 43.15
N ASN A 25 5.53 4.06 44.16
CA ASN A 25 6.83 3.34 44.06
C ASN A 25 6.79 2.10 43.18
N ASN A 26 5.65 1.81 42.58
CA ASN A 26 5.40 0.63 41.69
C ASN A 26 5.39 0.96 40.20
N ALA A 27 5.58 2.22 39.75
CA ALA A 27 5.54 2.57 38.32
C ALA A 27 6.52 1.77 37.47
N PRO A 28 7.79 1.48 37.89
CA PRO A 28 8.71 0.64 37.13
C PRO A 28 8.20 -0.79 36.94
N ASP A 29 7.60 -1.38 37.95
CA ASP A 29 7.06 -2.74 37.89
C ASP A 29 5.85 -2.81 36.94
N ILE A 30 5.05 -1.74 36.90
CA ILE A 30 3.91 -1.62 35.99
C ILE A 30 4.36 -1.49 34.55
N ILE A 31 5.39 -0.67 34.26
CA ILE A 31 5.97 -0.53 32.91
C ILE A 31 6.48 -1.90 32.43
N GLU A 32 7.21 -2.65 33.27
CA GLU A 32 7.69 -3.99 32.94
C GLU A 32 6.55 -4.93 32.56
N ILE A 33 5.48 -4.93 33.36
CA ILE A 33 4.27 -5.74 33.09
C ILE A 33 3.62 -5.32 31.75
N CYS A 34 3.48 -4.02 31.51
CA CYS A 34 2.92 -3.52 30.25
C CYS A 34 3.75 -4.00 29.02
N LEU A 35 5.08 -3.87 29.10
CA LEU A 35 5.98 -4.29 28.03
C LEU A 35 5.91 -5.80 27.78
N GLU A 36 5.86 -6.63 28.84
CA GLU A 36 5.69 -8.09 28.71
C GLU A 36 4.34 -8.45 28.09
N LEU A 37 3.24 -7.82 28.52
CA LEU A 37 1.91 -8.07 27.98
C LEU A 37 1.79 -7.67 26.52
N MET A 38 2.40 -6.56 26.10
CA MET A 38 2.44 -6.14 24.69
C MET A 38 3.22 -7.16 23.85
N ASP A 39 4.40 -7.61 24.31
CA ASP A 39 5.20 -8.59 23.58
C ASP A 39 4.50 -9.94 23.49
N ASP A 40 3.85 -10.37 24.55
CA ASP A 40 3.03 -11.59 24.58
C ASP A 40 1.82 -11.47 23.66
N TYR A 41 1.12 -10.33 23.66
CA TYR A 41 0.01 -10.08 22.75
C TYR A 41 0.44 -10.20 21.29
N ILE A 42 1.50 -9.51 20.89
CA ILE A 42 2.03 -9.54 19.52
C ILE A 42 2.51 -10.95 19.14
N SER A 43 3.13 -11.66 20.08
CA SER A 43 3.59 -13.05 19.85
C SER A 43 2.45 -14.03 19.62
N ASN A 44 1.35 -13.85 20.36
CA ASN A 44 0.17 -14.71 20.28
C ASN A 44 -0.79 -14.31 19.15
N ASN A 45 -0.71 -13.06 18.67
CA ASN A 45 -1.54 -12.50 17.59
C ASN A 45 -0.69 -11.98 16.43
N PRO A 46 0.05 -12.86 15.71
CA PRO A 46 1.05 -12.43 14.73
C PRO A 46 0.48 -11.64 13.54
N HIS A 47 -0.83 -11.74 13.29
CA HIS A 47 -1.48 -10.97 12.22
C HIS A 47 -1.93 -9.57 12.66
N ALA A 48 -2.11 -9.35 13.96
CA ALA A 48 -2.76 -8.15 14.50
C ALA A 48 -2.11 -6.84 13.99
N ILE A 49 -0.79 -6.76 13.98
CA ILE A 49 -0.07 -5.55 13.51
C ILE A 49 -0.37 -5.16 12.07
N SER A 50 -0.91 -6.07 11.26
CA SER A 50 -1.30 -5.74 9.88
C SER A 50 -2.61 -4.96 9.80
N ASP A 51 -3.44 -4.96 10.82
CA ASP A 51 -4.72 -4.27 10.84
C ASP A 51 -4.54 -2.77 11.13
N PRO A 52 -5.29 -1.89 10.45
CA PRO A 52 -5.16 -0.43 10.60
C PRO A 52 -5.38 0.09 12.03
N ASP A 53 -6.25 -0.58 12.79
CA ASP A 53 -6.65 -0.29 14.16
C ASP A 53 -5.81 -1.05 15.21
N PHE A 54 -4.68 -1.64 14.79
CA PHE A 54 -3.83 -2.45 15.64
C PHE A 54 -3.41 -1.75 16.93
N GLU A 55 -3.00 -0.49 16.85
CA GLU A 55 -2.49 0.26 18.00
C GLU A 55 -3.60 0.48 19.04
N GLU A 56 -4.79 0.87 18.58
CA GLU A 56 -5.97 1.04 19.41
C GLU A 56 -6.40 -0.29 20.05
N THR A 57 -6.47 -1.37 19.25
CA THR A 57 -6.83 -2.71 19.74
C THR A 57 -5.81 -3.26 20.75
N LEU A 58 -4.51 -3.06 20.50
CA LEU A 58 -3.47 -3.48 21.44
C LEU A 58 -3.61 -2.75 22.78
N MET A 59 -3.87 -1.44 22.74
CA MET A 59 -4.09 -0.64 23.94
C MET A 59 -5.30 -1.12 24.72
N GLU A 60 -6.44 -1.32 24.08
CA GLU A 60 -7.67 -1.79 24.71
C GLU A 60 -7.50 -3.18 25.33
N ASP A 61 -6.97 -4.16 24.57
CA ASP A 61 -6.81 -5.54 25.03
C ASP A 61 -5.83 -5.66 26.22
N VAL A 62 -4.71 -4.92 26.19
CA VAL A 62 -3.74 -4.95 27.29
C VAL A 62 -4.27 -4.23 28.53
N LEU A 63 -4.97 -3.11 28.38
CA LEU A 63 -5.64 -2.44 29.51
C LEU A 63 -6.70 -3.34 30.16
N GLU A 64 -7.50 -4.06 29.34
CA GLU A 64 -8.48 -5.02 29.86
C GLU A 64 -7.81 -6.15 30.67
N LEU A 65 -6.69 -6.69 30.16
CA LEU A 65 -5.92 -7.73 30.87
C LEU A 65 -5.35 -7.22 32.19
N LEU A 66 -4.88 -5.97 32.25
CA LEU A 66 -4.38 -5.34 33.47
C LEU A 66 -5.49 -5.13 34.50
N GLN A 67 -6.67 -4.65 34.08
CA GLN A 67 -7.85 -4.48 34.95
C GLN A 67 -8.33 -5.80 35.57
N MET A 68 -8.20 -6.92 34.83
CA MET A 68 -8.55 -8.23 35.38
C MET A 68 -7.57 -8.71 36.44
N GLN A 69 -6.36 -8.19 36.50
CA GLN A 69 -5.32 -8.60 37.45
C GLN A 69 -5.24 -7.71 38.67
N ILE A 70 -5.64 -6.45 38.56
CA ILE A 70 -5.50 -5.42 39.59
C ILE A 70 -6.87 -4.76 39.80
N GLU A 71 -7.37 -4.78 41.07
CA GLU A 71 -8.54 -3.96 41.45
C GLU A 71 -8.10 -2.49 41.50
N MET A 72 -8.62 -1.66 40.59
CA MET A 72 -8.28 -0.23 40.47
C MET A 72 -9.51 0.64 40.75
N THR A 73 -9.26 1.80 41.33
CA THR A 73 -10.24 2.91 41.42
C THR A 73 -10.20 3.73 40.12
N ASP A 74 -11.25 4.54 39.86
CA ASP A 74 -11.29 5.41 38.68
C ASP A 74 -10.07 6.37 38.58
N ALA A 75 -9.55 6.85 39.70
CA ALA A 75 -8.38 7.74 39.74
C ALA A 75 -7.07 7.00 39.46
N GLU A 76 -6.96 5.75 39.87
CA GLU A 76 -5.81 4.88 39.54
C GLU A 76 -5.85 4.45 38.08
N TYR A 77 -7.04 4.41 37.47
CA TYR A 77 -7.19 4.11 36.06
C TYR A 77 -6.59 5.19 35.15
N ASP A 78 -6.88 6.47 35.45
CA ASP A 78 -6.33 7.60 34.68
C ASP A 78 -4.77 7.61 34.74
N GLU A 79 -4.19 7.34 35.92
CA GLU A 79 -2.74 7.23 36.12
C GLU A 79 -2.15 6.03 35.36
N PHE A 80 -2.89 4.93 35.31
CA PHE A 80 -2.51 3.72 34.58
C PHE A 80 -2.51 3.93 33.08
N GLU A 81 -3.48 4.66 32.54
CA GLU A 81 -3.56 5.00 31.13
C GLU A 81 -2.34 5.82 30.68
N GLU A 82 -1.88 6.79 31.50
CA GLU A 82 -0.66 7.55 31.23
C GLU A 82 0.60 6.66 31.24
N ILE A 83 0.73 5.75 32.21
CA ILE A 83 1.86 4.79 32.28
C ILE A 83 1.82 3.84 31.08
N PHE A 84 0.64 3.41 30.69
CA PHE A 84 0.47 2.52 29.57
C PHE A 84 0.83 3.19 28.24
N GLU A 85 0.35 4.42 27.99
CA GLU A 85 0.71 5.22 26.81
C GLU A 85 2.23 5.43 26.74
N TYR A 86 2.88 5.71 27.88
CA TYR A 86 4.32 5.80 27.95
C TYR A 86 4.99 4.46 27.59
N SER A 87 4.53 3.34 28.15
CA SER A 87 5.05 2.00 27.89
C SER A 87 4.88 1.60 26.42
N PHE A 88 3.74 1.98 25.82
CA PHE A 88 3.44 1.76 24.41
C PHE A 88 4.43 2.48 23.50
N ASN A 89 4.65 3.78 23.74
CA ASN A 89 5.62 4.56 22.97
C ASN A 89 7.04 4.00 23.14
N TYR A 90 7.42 3.63 24.36
CA TYR A 90 8.71 3.02 24.65
C TYR A 90 8.89 1.67 23.94
N TYR A 91 7.84 0.82 23.91
CA TYR A 91 7.90 -0.48 23.23
C TYR A 91 8.21 -0.32 21.75
N PHE A 92 7.52 0.57 21.06
CA PHE A 92 7.72 0.76 19.61
C PHE A 92 8.95 1.62 19.27
N GLU A 93 9.52 2.35 20.22
CA GLU A 93 10.77 3.06 20.00
C GLU A 93 12.01 2.14 20.18
N TYR A 94 11.97 1.19 21.13
CA TYR A 94 13.15 0.42 21.53
C TYR A 94 13.04 -1.10 21.38
N ILE A 95 11.86 -1.69 21.36
CA ILE A 95 11.66 -3.14 21.41
C ILE A 95 11.00 -3.66 20.15
N GLY A 96 9.83 -3.17 19.83
CA GLY A 96 9.03 -3.57 18.68
C GLY A 96 9.32 -2.71 17.45
N VAL A 97 8.72 -3.09 16.34
CA VAL A 97 8.72 -2.29 15.11
C VAL A 97 7.33 -1.71 14.94
N PRO A 98 7.17 -0.38 14.89
CA PRO A 98 5.85 0.22 14.71
C PRO A 98 5.24 -0.15 13.37
N ARG A 99 3.94 -0.09 13.28
CA ARG A 99 3.22 -0.38 12.05
C ARG A 99 3.58 0.59 10.92
N SER A 100 3.62 1.87 11.24
CA SER A 100 4.04 2.95 10.36
C SER A 100 4.37 4.20 11.18
N TYR A 101 5.06 5.14 10.57
CA TYR A 101 5.23 6.49 11.11
C TYR A 101 4.27 7.44 10.43
N PRO A 102 3.78 8.49 11.10
CA PRO A 102 2.78 9.41 10.53
C PRO A 102 3.27 10.21 9.32
N ASP A 103 4.60 10.32 9.18
CA ASP A 103 5.27 11.02 8.09
C ASP A 103 6.42 10.19 7.53
N SER A 104 6.88 10.52 6.32
CA SER A 104 8.08 9.94 5.72
C SER A 104 9.34 10.55 6.34
N ILE A 105 9.63 10.16 7.58
CA ILE A 105 10.80 10.61 8.34
C ILE A 105 12.07 9.84 7.95
N ILE A 106 13.24 10.34 8.34
CA ILE A 106 14.51 9.64 8.21
C ILE A 106 14.88 9.06 9.56
N LEU A 107 14.85 7.73 9.69
CA LEU A 107 15.20 7.03 10.91
C LEU A 107 16.71 6.85 11.05
N ASN A 108 17.35 6.45 9.95
CA ASN A 108 18.77 6.11 9.95
C ASN A 108 19.47 6.65 8.69
N THR A 109 20.75 6.94 8.81
CA THR A 109 21.56 7.22 7.62
C THR A 109 21.77 5.94 6.83
N PRO A 110 21.50 5.92 5.50
CA PRO A 110 21.66 4.73 4.69
C PRO A 110 23.11 4.20 4.68
N GLU A 111 23.28 2.90 4.84
CA GLU A 111 24.58 2.23 4.62
C GLU A 111 24.82 2.09 3.11
N ILE A 112 25.34 3.14 2.47
CA ILE A 112 25.43 3.26 0.99
C ILE A 112 26.04 2.02 0.35
N SER A 113 27.17 1.50 0.85
CA SER A 113 27.84 0.34 0.25
C SER A 113 26.97 -0.91 0.25
N LYS A 114 26.29 -1.19 1.35
CA LYS A 114 25.41 -2.36 1.50
C LYS A 114 24.18 -2.25 0.62
N ILE A 115 23.57 -1.06 0.59
CA ILE A 115 22.43 -0.80 -0.26
C ILE A 115 22.82 -0.88 -1.75
N SER A 116 23.96 -0.33 -2.14
CA SER A 116 24.47 -0.41 -3.52
C SER A 116 24.66 -1.86 -3.97
N GLU A 117 25.28 -2.70 -3.13
CA GLU A 117 25.43 -4.13 -3.40
C GLU A 117 24.08 -4.80 -3.57
N GLN A 118 23.11 -4.48 -2.70
CA GLN A 118 21.77 -5.02 -2.79
C GLN A 118 21.01 -4.57 -4.05
N LEU A 119 21.08 -3.30 -4.42
CA LEU A 119 20.44 -2.79 -5.63
C LEU A 119 21.04 -3.41 -6.91
N ILE A 120 22.38 -3.56 -6.96
CA ILE A 120 23.05 -4.26 -8.06
C ILE A 120 22.56 -5.71 -8.12
N TYR A 121 22.49 -6.38 -6.99
CA TYR A 121 21.98 -7.74 -6.91
C TYR A 121 20.54 -7.85 -7.42
N LEU A 122 19.62 -6.99 -6.96
CA LEU A 122 18.24 -6.96 -7.41
C LEU A 122 18.15 -6.74 -8.93
N LYS A 123 18.92 -5.80 -9.49
CA LYS A 123 18.96 -5.54 -10.94
C LYS A 123 19.52 -6.72 -11.73
N SER A 124 20.34 -7.58 -11.13
CA SER A 124 20.89 -8.77 -11.80
C SER A 124 19.90 -9.93 -11.94
N LYS A 125 18.81 -9.93 -11.15
CA LYS A 125 17.79 -10.97 -11.22
C LYS A 125 16.97 -10.85 -12.52
N PRO A 126 16.50 -11.99 -13.09
CA PRO A 126 15.59 -11.96 -14.23
C PRO A 126 14.31 -11.19 -13.90
N GLN A 127 14.02 -10.15 -14.65
CA GLN A 127 12.85 -9.30 -14.47
C GLN A 127 12.10 -9.19 -15.80
N PRO A 128 11.15 -10.09 -16.06
CA PRO A 128 10.34 -10.03 -17.28
C PRO A 128 9.60 -8.68 -17.37
N THR A 129 9.57 -8.12 -18.56
CA THR A 129 8.83 -6.87 -18.82
C THR A 129 7.37 -7.05 -18.43
N GLN A 130 6.80 -6.07 -17.73
CA GLN A 130 5.40 -6.10 -17.29
C GLN A 130 4.46 -6.36 -18.49
N ARG A 131 3.42 -7.16 -18.23
CA ARG A 131 2.36 -7.51 -19.19
C ARG A 131 2.83 -8.37 -20.38
N THR A 132 4.03 -8.93 -20.34
CA THR A 132 4.44 -9.99 -21.28
C THR A 132 3.94 -11.36 -20.82
N PRO A 133 3.88 -12.36 -21.71
CA PRO A 133 3.53 -13.74 -21.35
C PRO A 133 4.42 -14.29 -20.24
N GLU A 134 5.72 -14.02 -20.29
CA GLU A 134 6.71 -14.43 -19.30
C GLU A 134 6.42 -13.82 -17.91
N TRP A 135 6.00 -12.54 -17.89
CA TRP A 135 5.62 -11.86 -16.66
C TRP A 135 4.36 -12.48 -16.03
N TYR A 136 3.33 -12.76 -16.84
CA TYR A 136 2.13 -13.45 -16.37
C TYR A 136 2.43 -14.85 -15.86
N GLN A 137 3.28 -15.60 -16.57
CA GLN A 137 3.71 -16.94 -16.18
C GLN A 137 4.47 -16.91 -14.85
N GLY A 138 5.40 -15.97 -14.68
CA GLY A 138 6.16 -15.80 -13.44
C GLY A 138 5.21 -15.53 -12.27
N ARG A 139 4.31 -14.55 -12.41
CA ARG A 139 3.34 -14.19 -11.35
C ARG A 139 2.32 -15.30 -11.05
N HIS A 140 1.98 -16.12 -12.02
CA HIS A 140 1.10 -17.28 -11.82
C HIS A 140 1.77 -18.35 -10.95
N ASN A 141 3.07 -18.49 -11.05
CA ASN A 141 3.85 -19.50 -10.33
C ASN A 141 4.35 -19.02 -8.96
N MET A 142 3.76 -17.96 -8.41
CA MET A 142 4.08 -17.44 -7.09
C MET A 142 2.90 -16.69 -6.47
N ILE A 143 2.90 -16.57 -5.14
CA ILE A 143 2.08 -15.60 -4.42
C ILE A 143 2.81 -14.25 -4.51
N THR A 144 2.18 -13.27 -5.16
CA THR A 144 2.77 -11.93 -5.28
C THR A 144 2.45 -11.09 -4.06
N ALA A 145 3.31 -10.15 -3.70
CA ALA A 145 3.12 -9.25 -2.56
C ALA A 145 1.71 -8.65 -2.50
N SER A 146 1.18 -8.19 -3.63
CA SER A 146 -0.18 -7.62 -3.72
C SER A 146 -1.33 -8.60 -3.44
N ASN A 147 -1.07 -9.91 -3.45
CA ASN A 147 -2.08 -10.95 -3.17
C ASN A 147 -1.84 -11.66 -1.84
N ALA A 148 -0.69 -11.44 -1.22
CA ALA A 148 -0.26 -12.18 -0.03
C ALA A 148 -1.23 -12.00 1.15
N TYR A 149 -1.80 -10.79 1.31
CA TYR A 149 -2.76 -10.51 2.38
C TYR A 149 -3.95 -11.49 2.40
N LYS A 150 -4.36 -12.01 1.22
CA LYS A 150 -5.48 -12.95 1.11
C LYS A 150 -5.24 -14.26 1.86
N ALA A 151 -3.99 -14.62 2.10
CA ALA A 151 -3.64 -15.81 2.88
C ALA A 151 -4.01 -15.66 4.36
N PHE A 152 -4.00 -14.44 4.86
CA PHE A 152 -4.26 -14.08 6.27
C PHE A 152 -5.70 -13.65 6.52
N GLU A 153 -6.55 -13.79 5.53
CA GLU A 153 -7.95 -13.42 5.58
C GLU A 153 -8.86 -14.63 5.85
N THR A 154 -10.17 -14.38 5.85
CA THR A 154 -11.17 -15.45 6.03
C THR A 154 -11.02 -16.56 5.00
N GLN A 155 -11.50 -17.76 5.33
CA GLN A 155 -11.46 -18.95 4.44
C GLN A 155 -12.05 -18.65 3.05
N SER A 156 -13.04 -17.76 2.94
CA SER A 156 -13.62 -17.36 1.66
C SER A 156 -12.62 -16.62 0.78
N VAL A 157 -11.81 -15.74 1.37
CA VAL A 157 -10.78 -14.95 0.67
C VAL A 157 -9.58 -15.84 0.33
N GLN A 158 -9.18 -16.74 1.23
CA GLN A 158 -8.15 -17.75 0.94
C GLN A 158 -8.58 -18.66 -0.23
N ASN A 159 -9.84 -19.10 -0.24
CA ASN A 159 -10.39 -19.89 -1.36
C ASN A 159 -10.33 -19.13 -2.68
N GLN A 160 -10.57 -17.82 -2.67
CA GLN A 160 -10.43 -16.99 -3.85
C GLN A 160 -8.98 -16.96 -4.36
N LEU A 161 -8.00 -16.79 -3.47
CA LEU A 161 -6.58 -16.81 -3.83
C LEU A 161 -6.18 -18.14 -4.46
N ILE A 162 -6.57 -19.27 -3.82
CA ILE A 162 -6.28 -20.61 -4.33
C ILE A 162 -6.93 -20.83 -5.69
N TYR A 163 -8.22 -20.47 -5.82
CA TYR A 163 -8.95 -20.62 -7.07
C TYR A 163 -8.30 -19.80 -8.21
N GLU A 164 -7.97 -18.53 -7.97
CA GLU A 164 -7.28 -17.67 -8.94
C GLU A 164 -5.94 -18.25 -9.40
N LYS A 165 -5.16 -18.81 -8.47
CA LYS A 165 -3.84 -19.39 -8.75
C LYS A 165 -3.89 -20.78 -9.37
N CYS A 166 -4.98 -21.52 -9.19
CA CYS A 166 -5.19 -22.81 -9.83
C CYS A 166 -5.72 -22.70 -11.28
N GLN A 167 -6.40 -21.60 -11.62
CA GLN A 167 -6.89 -21.41 -12.98
C GLN A 167 -5.73 -21.41 -13.99
N PRO A 168 -5.88 -22.09 -15.15
CA PRO A 168 -4.87 -22.01 -16.18
C PRO A 168 -4.72 -20.56 -16.65
N LEU A 169 -3.50 -20.18 -16.95
CA LEU A 169 -3.25 -18.90 -17.62
C LEU A 169 -4.09 -18.84 -18.89
N ARG A 170 -4.98 -17.87 -18.95
CA ARG A 170 -5.63 -17.57 -20.22
C ARG A 170 -4.51 -17.17 -21.17
N GLU A 171 -4.33 -17.96 -22.22
CA GLU A 171 -3.53 -17.47 -23.35
C GLU A 171 -4.14 -16.11 -23.70
N HIS A 172 -3.38 -15.04 -23.48
CA HIS A 172 -3.69 -13.78 -24.11
C HIS A 172 -3.52 -14.05 -25.61
N GLN A 173 -4.55 -14.65 -26.19
CA GLN A 173 -4.73 -14.50 -27.62
C GLN A 173 -4.69 -12.99 -27.79
N ALA A 174 -3.67 -12.53 -28.49
CA ALA A 174 -3.73 -11.28 -29.21
C ALA A 174 -4.91 -11.44 -30.18
N SER A 175 -6.13 -11.43 -29.62
CA SER A 175 -7.33 -11.33 -30.41
C SER A 175 -7.15 -10.00 -31.11
N GLU A 176 -7.13 -10.05 -32.41
CA GLU A 176 -7.19 -8.94 -33.35
C GLU A 176 -8.47 -8.07 -33.16
N SER A 177 -9.13 -8.20 -32.01
CA SER A 177 -10.11 -7.23 -31.58
C SER A 177 -9.33 -6.04 -31.03
N THR A 178 -9.29 -4.96 -31.78
CA THR A 178 -9.11 -3.57 -31.38
C THR A 178 -10.09 -3.22 -30.23
N SER A 179 -9.94 -3.87 -29.07
CA SER A 179 -10.62 -3.42 -27.87
C SER A 179 -9.89 -2.18 -27.41
N GLN A 180 -10.42 -1.02 -27.75
CA GLN A 180 -9.96 0.26 -27.22
C GLN A 180 -9.81 0.11 -25.70
N VAL A 181 -8.62 0.42 -25.19
CA VAL A 181 -8.34 0.42 -23.76
C VAL A 181 -9.39 1.32 -23.09
N ASN A 182 -10.17 0.76 -22.18
CA ASN A 182 -11.15 1.56 -21.44
C ASN A 182 -10.42 2.47 -20.45
N ILE A 183 -10.20 3.71 -20.87
CA ILE A 183 -9.48 4.74 -20.10
C ILE A 183 -10.26 5.27 -18.89
N ASN A 184 -11.54 4.89 -18.72
CA ASN A 184 -12.41 5.39 -17.65
C ASN A 184 -12.46 4.44 -16.43
N THR A 185 -11.58 3.46 -16.36
CA THR A 185 -11.51 2.53 -15.21
C THR A 185 -10.57 3.05 -14.12
N THR A 186 -10.85 2.69 -12.86
CA THR A 186 -9.97 2.98 -11.73
C THR A 186 -8.56 2.39 -11.92
N LEU A 187 -8.46 1.23 -12.57
CA LEU A 187 -7.18 0.62 -12.92
C LEU A 187 -6.39 1.50 -13.90
N HIS A 188 -7.08 2.06 -14.90
CA HIS A 188 -6.43 2.96 -15.86
C HIS A 188 -6.06 4.30 -15.22
N TRP A 189 -6.87 4.79 -14.28
CA TRP A 189 -6.54 5.95 -13.46
C TRP A 189 -5.22 5.75 -12.72
N GLY A 190 -5.06 4.61 -12.02
CA GLY A 190 -3.80 4.25 -11.38
C GLY A 190 -2.62 4.32 -12.37
N GLN A 191 -2.73 3.66 -13.52
CA GLN A 191 -1.67 3.64 -14.55
C GLN A 191 -1.34 5.02 -15.14
N LYS A 192 -2.34 5.89 -15.24
CA LYS A 192 -2.16 7.26 -15.74
C LYS A 192 -1.42 8.15 -14.75
N TYR A 193 -1.72 8.01 -13.45
CA TYR A 193 -1.21 8.91 -12.42
C TYR A 193 0.01 8.40 -11.66
N GLU A 194 0.33 7.10 -11.74
CA GLU A 194 1.51 6.51 -11.08
C GLU A 194 2.83 7.18 -11.50
N PRO A 195 3.14 7.40 -12.81
CA PRO A 195 4.36 8.11 -13.19
C PRO A 195 4.39 9.56 -12.68
N LEU A 196 3.23 10.22 -12.63
CA LEU A 196 3.14 11.57 -12.09
C LEU A 196 3.41 11.59 -10.59
N SER A 197 2.89 10.62 -9.84
CA SER A 197 3.15 10.48 -8.41
C SER A 197 4.64 10.26 -8.13
N VAL A 198 5.32 9.44 -8.95
CA VAL A 198 6.79 9.27 -8.89
C VAL A 198 7.49 10.62 -9.14
N MET A 199 7.13 11.35 -10.20
CA MET A 199 7.75 12.64 -10.52
C MET A 199 7.57 13.67 -9.38
N ILE A 200 6.40 13.69 -8.76
CA ILE A 200 6.12 14.59 -7.62
C ILE A 200 6.93 14.16 -6.40
N TYR A 201 6.98 12.88 -6.09
CA TYR A 201 7.79 12.32 -5.01
C TYR A 201 9.28 12.67 -5.20
N GLU A 202 9.85 12.40 -6.37
CA GLU A 202 11.24 12.75 -6.70
C GLU A 202 11.52 14.25 -6.53
N TYR A 203 10.59 15.08 -6.96
CA TYR A 203 10.72 16.54 -6.86
C TYR A 203 10.71 17.03 -5.41
N ILE A 204 9.77 16.50 -4.59
CA ILE A 204 9.61 16.92 -3.19
C ILE A 204 10.79 16.45 -2.35
N TYR A 205 11.16 15.18 -2.49
CA TYR A 205 12.18 14.55 -1.65
C TYR A 205 13.59 14.61 -2.24
N LYS A 206 13.75 15.23 -3.41
CA LYS A 206 15.04 15.43 -4.10
C LYS A 206 15.80 14.12 -4.24
N THR A 207 15.16 13.13 -4.80
CA THR A 207 15.67 11.78 -4.99
C THR A 207 15.41 11.29 -6.41
N LYS A 208 15.84 10.08 -6.72
CA LYS A 208 15.54 9.38 -7.97
C LYS A 208 15.03 7.98 -7.68
N VAL A 209 14.01 7.58 -8.39
CA VAL A 209 13.33 6.30 -8.26
C VAL A 209 13.51 5.50 -9.55
N ASP A 210 13.98 4.27 -9.44
CA ASP A 210 14.05 3.32 -10.56
C ASP A 210 12.94 2.27 -10.43
N ASP A 211 12.48 1.81 -11.59
CA ASP A 211 11.55 0.69 -11.72
C ASP A 211 12.27 -0.65 -11.49
N PHE A 212 11.56 -1.56 -10.82
CA PHE A 212 11.97 -2.95 -10.69
C PHE A 212 10.80 -3.86 -11.10
N GLY A 213 11.11 -4.93 -11.83
CA GLY A 213 10.13 -5.91 -12.26
C GLY A 213 9.64 -6.80 -11.12
N CYS A 214 9.03 -7.92 -11.48
CA CYS A 214 8.63 -8.93 -10.50
C CYS A 214 9.86 -9.73 -10.05
N ILE A 215 10.28 -9.51 -8.81
CA ILE A 215 11.46 -10.11 -8.19
C ILE A 215 11.03 -11.33 -7.39
N PRO A 216 11.59 -12.54 -7.63
CA PRO A 216 11.35 -13.69 -6.78
C PRO A 216 12.16 -13.58 -5.48
N HIS A 217 11.56 -14.07 -4.38
CA HIS A 217 12.23 -14.16 -3.08
C HIS A 217 13.32 -15.26 -3.13
N ASP A 218 14.48 -14.99 -2.52
CA ASP A 218 15.63 -15.89 -2.61
C ASP A 218 15.44 -17.25 -1.93
N LYS A 219 14.84 -17.26 -0.76
CA LYS A 219 14.60 -18.47 0.03
C LYS A 219 13.27 -19.14 -0.30
N TYR A 220 12.23 -18.33 -0.54
CA TYR A 220 10.87 -18.79 -0.74
C TYR A 220 10.42 -18.53 -2.19
N ASN A 221 10.82 -19.42 -3.11
CA ASN A 221 10.62 -19.26 -4.55
C ASN A 221 9.15 -19.13 -4.99
N PHE A 222 8.22 -19.43 -4.08
CA PHE A 222 6.78 -19.23 -4.29
C PHE A 222 6.31 -17.82 -3.91
N ILE A 223 7.19 -16.94 -3.49
CA ILE A 223 6.92 -15.53 -3.16
C ILE A 223 7.61 -14.63 -4.17
N GLY A 224 6.95 -13.56 -4.57
CA GLY A 224 7.54 -12.54 -5.42
C GLY A 224 6.92 -11.18 -5.22
N ALA A 225 7.67 -10.14 -5.50
CA ALA A 225 7.27 -8.76 -5.31
C ALA A 225 7.63 -7.88 -6.51
N SER A 226 6.81 -6.88 -6.75
CA SER A 226 7.04 -5.81 -7.73
C SER A 226 6.79 -4.50 -6.99
N PRO A 227 7.82 -3.84 -6.48
CA PRO A 227 7.66 -2.49 -5.93
C PRO A 227 7.33 -1.49 -7.04
N ASP A 228 6.62 -0.42 -6.71
CA ASP A 228 6.36 0.67 -7.66
C ASP A 228 7.63 1.49 -7.93
N GLY A 229 8.64 1.35 -7.05
CA GLY A 229 9.97 1.88 -7.26
C GLY A 229 10.90 1.69 -6.06
N ILE A 230 12.18 1.95 -6.28
CA ILE A 230 13.21 2.01 -5.23
C ILE A 230 14.06 3.25 -5.45
N ASN A 231 14.35 3.98 -4.37
CA ASN A 231 15.24 5.14 -4.43
C ASN A 231 16.68 4.73 -4.73
N VAL A 232 17.24 5.29 -5.80
CA VAL A 232 18.57 4.93 -6.33
C VAL A 232 19.56 6.10 -6.34
N ASP A 233 19.22 7.24 -5.80
CA ASP A 233 20.12 8.38 -5.67
C ASP A 233 20.96 8.24 -4.38
N GLU A 234 22.24 7.91 -4.54
CA GLU A 234 23.18 7.73 -3.42
C GLU A 234 23.38 8.99 -2.58
N SER A 235 23.04 10.17 -3.11
CA SER A 235 23.12 11.45 -2.38
C SER A 235 21.88 11.72 -1.52
N SER A 236 20.83 10.94 -1.70
CA SER A 236 19.57 11.08 -0.97
C SER A 236 19.60 10.31 0.34
N GLU A 237 19.07 10.91 1.41
CA GLU A 237 18.82 10.23 2.69
C GLU A 237 17.83 9.07 2.57
N ARG A 238 17.11 8.97 1.43
CA ARG A 238 16.17 7.88 1.11
C ARG A 238 16.78 6.78 0.25
N TYR A 239 18.10 6.77 0.07
CA TYR A 239 18.78 5.76 -0.75
C TYR A 239 18.45 4.34 -0.31
N GLY A 240 17.93 3.52 -1.23
CA GLY A 240 17.47 2.16 -0.96
C GLY A 240 16.06 2.03 -0.39
N ARG A 241 15.39 3.14 -0.03
CA ARG A 241 14.01 3.12 0.43
C ARG A 241 13.08 2.77 -0.73
N MET A 242 12.18 1.81 -0.50
CA MET A 242 11.17 1.40 -1.46
C MET A 242 10.03 2.41 -1.53
N LEU A 243 9.26 2.35 -2.59
CA LEU A 243 8.09 3.19 -2.81
C LEU A 243 6.90 2.31 -3.23
N GLU A 244 5.78 2.48 -2.54
CA GLU A 244 4.47 1.92 -2.91
C GLU A 244 3.49 3.06 -3.10
N ILE A 245 2.81 3.10 -4.25
CA ILE A 245 1.96 4.21 -4.66
C ILE A 245 0.50 3.79 -4.76
N LYS A 246 -0.39 4.62 -4.21
CA LYS A 246 -1.83 4.48 -4.41
C LYS A 246 -2.44 5.80 -4.87
N ASN A 247 -2.92 5.82 -6.12
CA ASN A 247 -3.65 6.96 -6.69
C ASN A 247 -5.14 6.81 -6.36
N ILE A 248 -5.59 7.55 -5.34
CA ILE A 248 -6.91 7.39 -4.74
C ILE A 248 -7.97 8.18 -5.54
N VAL A 249 -9.11 7.53 -5.81
CA VAL A 249 -10.24 8.16 -6.51
C VAL A 249 -11.35 8.58 -5.54
N ASN A 250 -11.85 7.63 -4.73
CA ASN A 250 -13.13 7.80 -4.02
C ASN A 250 -13.05 7.67 -2.49
N ARG A 251 -11.91 7.27 -1.90
CA ARG A 251 -11.78 7.16 -0.45
C ARG A 251 -11.07 8.36 0.17
N GLU A 252 -11.23 8.53 1.46
CA GLU A 252 -10.40 9.43 2.25
C GLU A 252 -8.97 8.88 2.40
N ILE A 253 -8.03 9.79 2.55
CA ILE A 253 -6.62 9.52 2.85
C ILE A 253 -6.41 9.96 4.30
N ASP A 254 -6.17 9.01 5.17
CA ASP A 254 -5.96 9.19 6.62
C ASP A 254 -4.49 9.00 7.05
N GLY A 255 -3.63 8.62 6.10
CA GLY A 255 -2.21 8.34 6.37
C GLY A 255 -1.96 6.98 7.00
N ILE A 256 -2.99 6.15 7.20
CA ILE A 256 -2.87 4.82 7.77
C ILE A 256 -2.95 3.77 6.65
N PRO A 257 -1.86 3.03 6.35
CA PRO A 257 -1.90 2.02 5.32
C PRO A 257 -2.94 0.94 5.64
N LYS A 258 -3.83 0.61 4.70
CA LYS A 258 -4.76 -0.51 4.87
C LYS A 258 -4.01 -1.83 5.00
N LYS A 259 -4.65 -2.85 5.58
CA LYS A 259 -4.07 -4.18 5.78
C LYS A 259 -3.42 -4.75 4.53
N GLU A 260 -4.15 -4.73 3.40
CA GLU A 260 -3.66 -5.25 2.14
C GLU A 260 -2.40 -4.53 1.64
N TYR A 261 -2.28 -3.22 1.85
CA TYR A 261 -1.10 -2.44 1.43
C TYR A 261 0.06 -2.61 2.39
N TRP A 262 -0.22 -2.67 3.70
CA TRP A 262 0.81 -2.92 4.69
C TRP A 262 1.46 -4.30 4.48
N VAL A 263 0.67 -5.36 4.32
CA VAL A 263 1.16 -6.71 4.00
C VAL A 263 1.93 -6.70 2.67
N GLN A 264 1.44 -6.00 1.65
CA GLN A 264 2.13 -5.87 0.37
C GLN A 264 3.54 -5.29 0.56
N MET A 265 3.68 -4.19 1.31
CA MET A 265 4.97 -3.55 1.58
C MET A 265 5.90 -4.44 2.41
N GLN A 266 5.40 -5.15 3.43
CA GLN A 266 6.21 -6.11 4.18
C GLN A 266 6.77 -7.22 3.27
N MET A 267 5.92 -7.77 2.39
CA MET A 267 6.35 -8.78 1.42
C MET A 267 7.36 -8.24 0.41
N GLN A 268 7.23 -6.98 -0.01
CA GLN A 268 8.17 -6.32 -0.90
C GLN A 268 9.53 -6.11 -0.21
N MET A 269 9.53 -5.55 1.00
CA MET A 269 10.76 -5.32 1.77
C MET A 269 11.48 -6.62 2.11
N GLU A 270 10.74 -7.67 2.43
CA GLU A 270 11.32 -9.00 2.68
C GLU A 270 11.94 -9.59 1.42
N THR A 271 11.22 -9.53 0.28
CA THR A 271 11.69 -10.06 -1.01
C THR A 271 12.91 -9.33 -1.53
N CYS A 272 12.96 -8.01 -1.35
CA CYS A 272 14.06 -7.17 -1.81
C CYS A 272 15.20 -7.01 -0.80
N ASP A 273 15.03 -7.52 0.42
CA ASP A 273 15.94 -7.35 1.56
C ASP A 273 16.32 -5.88 1.80
N LEU A 274 15.28 -5.02 1.83
CA LEU A 274 15.40 -3.60 2.10
C LEU A 274 14.61 -3.23 3.36
N PRO A 275 15.07 -2.23 4.15
CA PRO A 275 14.55 -2.00 5.50
C PRO A 275 13.29 -1.13 5.56
N GLU A 276 13.01 -0.32 4.55
CA GLU A 276 12.03 0.75 4.62
C GLU A 276 11.25 0.91 3.32
N CYS A 277 9.98 1.31 3.43
CA CYS A 277 9.12 1.65 2.31
C CYS A 277 8.35 2.95 2.60
N ASP A 278 8.39 3.92 1.69
CA ASP A 278 7.49 5.05 1.70
C ASP A 278 6.16 4.62 1.05
N PHE A 279 5.07 4.76 1.81
CA PHE A 279 3.72 4.57 1.30
C PHE A 279 3.15 5.92 0.88
N LEU A 280 3.04 6.09 -0.44
CA LEU A 280 2.59 7.34 -1.05
C LEU A 280 1.14 7.21 -1.53
N GLU A 281 0.26 7.97 -0.93
CA GLU A 281 -1.11 8.13 -1.39
C GLU A 281 -1.31 9.51 -1.99
N THR A 282 -1.88 9.57 -3.20
CA THR A 282 -2.18 10.81 -3.90
C THR A 282 -3.63 10.81 -4.35
N LYS A 283 -4.27 11.97 -4.27
CA LYS A 283 -5.58 12.23 -4.84
C LYS A 283 -5.48 13.37 -5.83
N PHE A 284 -5.64 13.02 -7.10
CA PHE A 284 -5.68 13.98 -8.18
C PHE A 284 -7.12 14.29 -8.57
N GLU A 285 -7.35 15.53 -9.00
CA GLU A 285 -8.58 15.97 -9.65
C GLU A 285 -8.24 16.55 -11.02
N GLU A 286 -9.13 16.32 -11.98
CA GLU A 286 -9.00 16.93 -13.31
C GLU A 286 -9.93 18.13 -13.43
N TYR A 287 -9.43 19.21 -14.00
CA TYR A 287 -10.25 20.35 -14.39
C TYR A 287 -11.07 19.98 -15.62
N GLU A 288 -12.31 20.44 -15.70
CA GLU A 288 -13.15 20.21 -16.87
C GLU A 288 -12.68 21.04 -18.09
N THR A 289 -12.13 22.23 -17.83
CA THR A 289 -11.72 23.16 -18.87
C THR A 289 -10.33 23.76 -18.61
N TYR A 290 -9.68 24.22 -19.69
CA TYR A 290 -8.45 24.98 -19.60
C TYR A 290 -8.65 26.29 -18.82
N GLU A 291 -9.82 26.93 -18.96
CA GLU A 291 -10.12 28.19 -18.26
C GLU A 291 -10.14 28.00 -16.73
N GLU A 292 -10.70 26.89 -16.25
CA GLU A 292 -10.63 26.54 -14.82
C GLU A 292 -9.19 26.35 -14.36
N PHE A 293 -8.39 25.63 -15.14
CA PHE A 293 -6.98 25.39 -14.84
C PHE A 293 -6.16 26.66 -14.70
N ILE A 294 -6.30 27.62 -15.64
CA ILE A 294 -5.52 28.87 -15.59
C ILE A 294 -6.01 29.84 -14.51
N ASN A 295 -7.30 29.78 -14.17
CA ASN A 295 -7.89 30.67 -13.16
C ASN A 295 -7.74 30.17 -11.74
N GLU A 296 -7.32 28.90 -11.53
CA GLU A 296 -7.01 28.39 -10.20
C GLU A 296 -5.86 29.19 -9.59
N PRO A 297 -6.04 29.78 -8.42
CA PRO A 297 -4.95 30.50 -7.75
C PRO A 297 -3.77 29.55 -7.50
N SER A 298 -2.58 29.92 -7.93
CA SER A 298 -1.37 29.07 -7.84
C SER A 298 -0.81 28.96 -6.40
N THR A 299 -1.63 29.20 -5.38
CA THR A 299 -1.10 29.52 -4.06
C THR A 299 -0.63 28.32 -3.25
N ASP A 300 -1.27 27.15 -3.35
CA ASP A 300 -0.89 26.03 -2.46
C ASP A 300 -0.99 24.63 -3.09
N LYS A 301 -1.64 24.49 -4.24
CA LYS A 301 -1.85 23.19 -4.87
C LYS A 301 -0.97 23.04 -6.11
N ARG A 302 -0.29 21.89 -6.18
CA ARG A 302 0.43 21.51 -7.41
C ARG A 302 -0.57 21.22 -8.50
N LYS A 303 -0.34 21.80 -9.67
CA LYS A 303 -1.14 21.56 -10.87
C LYS A 303 -0.26 21.32 -12.08
N GLY A 304 -0.80 20.77 -13.14
CA GLY A 304 -0.06 20.54 -14.37
C GLY A 304 -0.90 19.97 -15.50
N ILE A 305 -0.20 19.55 -16.55
CA ILE A 305 -0.80 19.04 -17.78
C ILE A 305 -0.31 17.60 -18.01
N ILE A 306 -1.23 16.71 -18.40
CA ILE A 306 -0.93 15.42 -18.98
C ILE A 306 -1.43 15.44 -20.42
N MET A 307 -0.50 15.36 -21.38
CA MET A 307 -0.86 15.25 -22.77
C MET A 307 -1.10 13.76 -23.12
N TYR A 308 -2.30 13.45 -23.56
CA TYR A 308 -2.69 12.11 -23.98
C TYR A 308 -2.49 11.97 -25.50
N TYR A 309 -1.66 11.00 -25.86
CA TYR A 309 -1.42 10.58 -27.23
C TYR A 309 -1.84 9.11 -27.43
N ALA A 310 -2.09 8.72 -28.65
CA ALA A 310 -2.23 7.33 -29.07
C ALA A 310 -1.07 6.95 -30.00
N ASN A 311 -0.52 5.75 -29.80
CA ASN A 311 0.42 5.17 -30.75
C ASN A 311 -0.30 4.61 -32.00
N SER A 312 0.45 4.07 -32.97
CA SER A 312 -0.10 3.49 -34.20
C SER A 312 -1.06 2.32 -33.98
N GLU A 313 -1.01 1.68 -32.82
CA GLU A 313 -1.90 0.57 -32.42
C GLU A 313 -3.13 1.07 -31.65
N GLY A 314 -3.24 2.38 -31.39
CA GLY A 314 -4.31 2.98 -30.58
C GLY A 314 -4.09 2.89 -29.06
N ASN A 315 -2.93 2.44 -28.59
CA ASN A 315 -2.63 2.36 -27.18
C ASN A 315 -2.31 3.75 -26.61
N PRO A 316 -2.78 4.07 -25.37
CA PRO A 316 -2.53 5.34 -24.72
C PRO A 316 -1.05 5.54 -24.39
N LYS A 317 -0.57 6.76 -24.61
CA LYS A 317 0.72 7.29 -24.17
C LYS A 317 0.51 8.63 -23.49
N TYR A 318 1.10 8.80 -22.33
CA TYR A 318 0.98 10.01 -21.53
C TYR A 318 2.31 10.72 -21.41
N ILE A 319 2.29 12.04 -21.63
CA ILE A 319 3.45 12.92 -21.46
C ILE A 319 3.06 13.92 -20.36
N TYR A 320 3.91 14.07 -19.37
CA TYR A 320 3.63 14.81 -18.15
C TYR A 320 4.43 16.12 -18.13
N SER A 321 3.77 17.22 -17.79
CA SER A 321 4.49 18.46 -17.53
C SER A 321 5.42 18.32 -16.32
N PRO A 322 6.60 18.95 -16.34
CA PRO A 322 7.51 18.96 -15.20
C PRO A 322 6.82 19.50 -13.93
N PRO A 323 7.06 18.91 -12.75
CA PRO A 323 6.39 19.29 -11.50
C PRO A 323 6.87 20.65 -10.93
N ASN A 324 7.87 21.26 -11.54
CA ASN A 324 8.40 22.56 -11.15
C ASN A 324 7.80 23.75 -11.91
N LEU A 325 6.93 23.51 -12.90
CA LEU A 325 6.23 24.60 -13.58
C LEU A 325 5.19 25.21 -12.65
N LEU A 326 5.14 26.56 -12.63
CA LEU A 326 4.27 27.30 -11.72
C LEU A 326 3.41 28.35 -12.44
N GLN A 327 3.91 28.92 -13.55
CA GLN A 327 3.27 30.00 -14.28
C GLN A 327 2.47 29.47 -15.45
N ASN A 328 1.34 30.10 -15.76
CA ASN A 328 0.49 29.68 -16.87
C ASN A 328 1.23 29.71 -18.21
N GLU A 329 2.07 30.74 -18.41
CA GLU A 329 2.89 30.90 -19.63
C GLU A 329 3.89 29.73 -19.80
N GLU A 330 4.45 29.21 -18.70
CA GLU A 330 5.38 28.06 -18.74
C GLU A 330 4.64 26.79 -19.18
N PHE A 331 3.38 26.60 -18.76
CA PHE A 331 2.56 25.46 -19.19
C PHE A 331 2.21 25.55 -20.67
N ASP A 332 1.85 26.73 -21.17
CA ASP A 332 1.54 26.94 -22.58
C ASP A 332 2.76 26.71 -23.46
N GLU A 333 3.92 27.22 -23.07
CA GLU A 333 5.18 26.99 -23.77
C GLU A 333 5.56 25.51 -23.79
N TRP A 334 5.42 24.83 -22.65
CA TRP A 334 5.71 23.41 -22.56
C TRP A 334 4.78 22.57 -23.45
N GLU A 335 3.48 22.84 -23.44
CA GLU A 335 2.49 22.14 -24.25
C GLU A 335 2.77 22.32 -25.74
N GLN A 336 3.05 23.54 -26.18
CA GLN A 336 3.40 23.84 -27.57
C GLN A 336 4.70 23.12 -28.00
N GLN A 337 5.76 23.21 -27.19
CA GLN A 337 7.03 22.52 -27.46
C GLN A 337 6.86 21.02 -27.54
N THR A 338 6.04 20.44 -26.68
CA THR A 338 5.75 19.00 -26.67
C THR A 338 5.01 18.58 -27.94
N MET A 339 4.01 19.36 -28.38
CA MET A 339 3.30 19.13 -29.65
C MET A 339 4.24 19.19 -30.85
N ASP A 340 5.15 20.17 -30.88
CA ASP A 340 6.09 20.36 -31.98
C ASP A 340 7.15 19.25 -32.05
N THR A 341 7.47 18.64 -30.90
CA THR A 341 8.52 17.62 -30.79
C THR A 341 8.00 16.22 -31.12
N ILE A 342 6.77 15.89 -30.71
CA ILE A 342 6.19 14.56 -30.84
C ILE A 342 5.42 14.45 -32.15
N GLN A 343 6.03 13.80 -33.16
CA GLN A 343 5.44 13.63 -34.49
C GLN A 343 5.01 12.20 -34.81
N ASP A 344 5.45 11.23 -34.06
CA ASP A 344 5.19 9.79 -34.24
C ASP A 344 3.95 9.28 -33.50
N LEU A 345 3.33 10.12 -32.67
CA LEU A 345 2.12 9.82 -31.92
C LEU A 345 0.97 10.75 -32.34
N THR A 346 -0.26 10.26 -32.23
CA THR A 346 -1.46 11.06 -32.49
C THR A 346 -1.92 11.71 -31.19
N TRP A 347 -1.91 13.04 -31.13
CA TRP A 347 -2.48 13.79 -30.01
C TRP A 347 -3.99 13.59 -29.94
N ILE A 348 -4.50 13.31 -28.74
CA ILE A 348 -5.93 13.09 -28.48
C ILE A 348 -6.52 14.26 -27.67
N LYS A 349 -5.92 14.57 -26.52
CA LYS A 349 -6.34 15.69 -25.66
C LYS A 349 -5.28 16.03 -24.63
N SER A 350 -5.39 17.21 -24.05
CA SER A 350 -4.69 17.59 -22.82
C SER A 350 -5.63 17.39 -21.63
N CYS A 351 -5.10 16.85 -20.54
CA CYS A 351 -5.78 16.68 -19.26
C CYS A 351 -5.12 17.62 -18.26
N TYR A 352 -5.87 18.54 -17.73
CA TYR A 352 -5.42 19.51 -16.73
C TYR A 352 -5.72 18.95 -15.35
N TRP A 353 -4.72 18.83 -14.49
CA TRP A 353 -4.85 18.19 -13.18
C TRP A 353 -4.38 19.10 -12.05
N LYS A 354 -4.89 18.83 -10.86
CA LYS A 354 -4.36 19.32 -9.58
C LYS A 354 -4.18 18.18 -8.60
N LEU A 355 -3.20 18.33 -7.70
CA LEU A 355 -3.00 17.43 -6.57
C LEU A 355 -3.80 17.97 -5.38
N GLU A 356 -4.88 17.30 -5.03
CA GLU A 356 -5.75 17.69 -3.91
C GLU A 356 -5.17 17.27 -2.57
N ILE A 357 -4.76 16.01 -2.46
CA ILE A 357 -4.22 15.44 -1.22
C ILE A 357 -2.99 14.61 -1.57
N MET A 358 -1.99 14.70 -0.73
CA MET A 358 -0.82 13.83 -0.73
C MET A 358 -0.52 13.43 0.71
N SER A 359 -0.39 12.13 0.93
CA SER A 359 0.12 11.55 2.17
C SER A 359 1.30 10.66 1.82
N CYS A 360 2.37 10.78 2.57
CA CYS A 360 3.54 9.92 2.42
C CYS A 360 4.03 9.53 3.81
N VAL A 361 3.87 8.26 4.16
CA VAL A 361 4.19 7.73 5.48
C VAL A 361 5.27 6.66 5.37
N LEU A 362 6.15 6.59 6.37
CA LEU A 362 7.18 5.57 6.41
C LEU A 362 6.65 4.29 7.03
N VAL A 363 6.83 3.17 6.33
CA VAL A 363 6.57 1.82 6.82
C VAL A 363 7.90 1.08 6.98
N PRO A 364 8.30 0.73 8.20
CA PRO A 364 9.50 -0.05 8.45
C PRO A 364 9.25 -1.54 8.20
N ARG A 365 10.32 -2.29 7.84
CA ARG A 365 10.26 -3.74 7.68
C ARG A 365 10.12 -4.43 9.02
N ASN A 366 9.10 -5.26 9.17
CA ASN A 366 8.88 -6.11 10.34
C ASN A 366 9.26 -7.57 10.05
N LYS A 367 10.51 -7.94 10.33
CA LYS A 367 11.03 -9.29 10.12
C LYS A 367 10.30 -10.32 10.98
N ARG A 368 10.00 -9.97 12.24
CA ARG A 368 9.29 -10.85 13.18
C ARG A 368 7.91 -11.23 12.63
N TRP A 369 7.19 -10.25 12.07
CA TRP A 369 5.91 -10.51 11.42
C TRP A 369 6.05 -11.51 10.27
N PHE A 370 7.01 -11.30 9.38
CA PHE A 370 7.20 -12.19 8.24
C PHE A 370 7.58 -13.61 8.69
N GLU A 371 8.52 -13.76 9.62
CA GLU A 371 8.98 -15.04 10.15
C GLU A 371 7.84 -15.83 10.82
N SER A 372 6.93 -15.13 11.51
CA SER A 372 5.76 -15.75 12.16
C SER A 372 4.69 -16.20 11.16
N ASN A 373 4.59 -15.54 10.00
CA ASN A 373 3.47 -15.72 9.07
C ASN A 373 3.85 -16.47 7.76
N VAL A 374 5.12 -16.65 7.46
CA VAL A 374 5.56 -17.25 6.19
C VAL A 374 5.12 -18.72 6.03
N GLN A 375 4.93 -19.45 7.14
CA GLN A 375 4.45 -20.83 7.11
C GLN A 375 3.03 -20.92 6.56
N GLU A 376 2.16 -20.00 6.88
CA GLU A 376 0.79 -19.95 6.36
C GLU A 376 0.77 -19.71 4.85
N LEU A 377 1.62 -18.82 4.35
CA LEU A 377 1.83 -18.63 2.91
C LEU A 377 2.30 -19.92 2.22
N GLN A 378 3.20 -20.66 2.86
CA GLN A 378 3.71 -21.92 2.34
C GLN A 378 2.62 -22.99 2.30
N ASP A 379 1.76 -23.06 3.31
CA ASP A 379 0.64 -24.01 3.38
C ASP A 379 -0.41 -23.73 2.30
N ILE A 380 -0.74 -22.46 2.10
CA ILE A 380 -1.61 -22.01 0.98
C ILE A 380 -0.97 -22.38 -0.37
N TRP A 381 0.33 -22.12 -0.54
CA TRP A 381 1.01 -22.48 -1.79
C TRP A 381 1.04 -23.99 -2.03
N SER A 382 1.29 -24.77 -0.99
CA SER A 382 1.24 -26.24 -1.07
C SER A 382 -0.13 -26.73 -1.49
N THR A 383 -1.19 -26.13 -0.94
CA THR A 383 -2.58 -26.38 -1.33
C THR A 383 -2.82 -26.07 -2.81
N ILE A 384 -2.33 -24.93 -3.29
CA ILE A 384 -2.43 -24.54 -4.70
C ILE A 384 -1.78 -25.58 -5.62
N LEU A 385 -0.57 -26.06 -5.26
CA LEU A 385 0.13 -27.05 -6.07
C LEU A 385 -0.64 -28.38 -6.13
N ILE A 386 -1.16 -28.85 -4.99
CA ILE A 386 -1.97 -30.06 -4.93
C ILE A 386 -3.26 -29.91 -5.75
N GLU A 387 -3.97 -28.81 -5.59
CA GLU A 387 -5.27 -28.61 -6.23
C GLU A 387 -5.17 -28.31 -7.73
N ARG A 388 -4.04 -27.81 -8.20
CA ARG A 388 -3.76 -27.74 -9.65
C ARG A 388 -3.81 -29.13 -10.32
N GLU A 389 -3.46 -30.21 -9.59
CA GLU A 389 -3.44 -31.57 -10.09
C GLU A 389 -4.74 -32.33 -9.76
N THR A 390 -5.33 -32.08 -8.59
CA THR A 390 -6.47 -32.85 -8.09
C THR A 390 -7.84 -32.24 -8.35
N GLY A 391 -7.88 -30.95 -8.74
CA GLY A 391 -9.09 -30.18 -9.00
C GLY A 391 -9.39 -29.12 -7.92
N TYR A 392 -9.84 -27.98 -8.34
CA TYR A 392 -10.05 -26.76 -7.51
C TYR A 392 -11.45 -26.16 -7.66
N GLU A 393 -12.36 -26.82 -8.39
CA GLU A 393 -13.70 -26.29 -8.74
C GLU A 393 -14.56 -26.06 -7.50
N HIS A 394 -14.32 -26.79 -6.41
CA HIS A 394 -15.03 -26.65 -5.14
C HIS A 394 -14.75 -25.29 -4.45
N ARG A 395 -13.67 -24.58 -4.85
CA ARG A 395 -13.34 -23.24 -4.36
C ARG A 395 -13.93 -22.12 -5.20
N ALA A 396 -14.62 -22.46 -6.28
CA ALA A 396 -15.23 -21.45 -7.14
C ALA A 396 -16.22 -20.57 -6.35
N PRO A 397 -16.22 -19.23 -6.58
CA PRO A 397 -17.18 -18.36 -5.93
C PRO A 397 -18.61 -18.75 -6.27
N ASN A 398 -19.47 -18.75 -5.28
CA ASN A 398 -20.90 -19.03 -5.48
C ASN A 398 -21.46 -18.04 -6.51
N LYS A 399 -21.93 -18.55 -7.64
CA LYS A 399 -22.65 -17.72 -8.62
C LYS A 399 -23.88 -17.14 -7.92
N ARG A 400 -24.00 -15.82 -7.86
CA ARG A 400 -25.26 -15.19 -7.48
C ARG A 400 -26.31 -15.70 -8.46
N VAL A 401 -27.24 -16.53 -7.98
CA VAL A 401 -28.40 -16.95 -8.76
C VAL A 401 -29.19 -15.67 -9.00
N LYS A 402 -29.24 -15.20 -10.26
CA LYS A 402 -30.22 -14.18 -10.62
C LYS A 402 -31.59 -14.79 -10.31
N PRO A 403 -32.51 -14.10 -9.60
CA PRO A 403 -33.85 -14.60 -9.41
C PRO A 403 -34.38 -14.92 -10.80
N GLN A 404 -34.78 -16.19 -11.05
CA GLN A 404 -35.54 -16.52 -12.21
C GLN A 404 -36.91 -15.82 -12.03
N LEU A 405 -37.18 -14.84 -12.88
CA LEU A 405 -38.53 -14.34 -13.05
C LEU A 405 -39.36 -15.52 -13.57
N ASP A 406 -40.15 -16.12 -12.70
CA ASP A 406 -41.15 -17.09 -13.08
C ASP A 406 -42.14 -16.40 -14.04
N ASN A 407 -42.09 -16.80 -15.32
CA ASN A 407 -42.96 -16.33 -16.39
C ASN A 407 -44.38 -16.92 -16.28
N ASN A 408 -44.96 -16.97 -15.07
CA ASN A 408 -46.35 -17.42 -14.90
C ASN A 408 -47.06 -16.66 -13.77
N SER A 409 -47.34 -15.40 -14.00
CA SER A 409 -48.53 -14.74 -13.42
C SER A 409 -48.75 -13.40 -14.13
N ASN A 410 -49.89 -13.33 -14.84
CA ASN A 410 -50.46 -12.08 -15.32
C ASN A 410 -50.88 -11.20 -14.14
N THR A 411 -50.01 -10.31 -13.73
CA THR A 411 -50.35 -9.07 -13.02
C THR A 411 -49.23 -8.07 -13.24
N THR A 412 -49.58 -7.04 -13.95
CA THR A 412 -48.81 -5.88 -14.29
C THR A 412 -48.52 -5.06 -13.03
N GLU A 413 -47.41 -5.32 -12.38
CA GLU A 413 -46.70 -4.31 -11.58
C GLU A 413 -45.24 -4.40 -11.94
N ILE A 414 -44.84 -3.49 -12.80
CA ILE A 414 -43.44 -3.26 -13.18
C ILE A 414 -42.76 -2.62 -11.97
N ILE A 415 -42.14 -3.46 -11.13
CA ILE A 415 -41.08 -2.96 -10.23
C ILE A 415 -39.82 -2.90 -11.07
N GLU A 416 -39.61 -1.77 -11.71
CA GLU A 416 -38.30 -1.41 -12.26
C GLU A 416 -37.31 -1.38 -11.10
N SER A 417 -36.44 -2.36 -11.07
CA SER A 417 -35.21 -2.25 -10.25
C SER A 417 -34.35 -1.15 -10.88
N VAL A 418 -34.53 0.06 -10.39
CA VAL A 418 -33.76 1.22 -10.81
C VAL A 418 -32.30 0.97 -10.46
N CYS A 419 -31.48 0.76 -11.49
CA CYS A 419 -30.03 0.88 -11.33
C CYS A 419 -29.76 2.38 -11.10
N LEU A 420 -29.42 2.73 -9.85
CA LEU A 420 -29.20 4.11 -9.42
C LEU A 420 -27.95 4.78 -10.03
N ILE A 421 -27.20 4.05 -10.83
CA ILE A 421 -26.00 4.57 -11.49
C ILE A 421 -26.15 4.32 -12.98
N ASP A 422 -26.30 5.39 -13.76
CA ASP A 422 -26.20 5.28 -15.20
C ASP A 422 -24.72 5.23 -15.63
N LEU A 423 -24.48 4.79 -16.86
CA LEU A 423 -23.12 4.65 -17.41
C LEU A 423 -22.43 6.02 -17.65
N SER A 424 -23.10 7.14 -17.39
CA SER A 424 -22.57 8.50 -17.47
C SER A 424 -22.17 9.08 -16.09
N GLY A 425 -22.36 8.31 -15.00
CA GLY A 425 -21.93 8.70 -13.66
C GLY A 425 -22.85 9.76 -12.98
N LYS A 426 -24.04 10.03 -13.52
CA LYS A 426 -25.00 10.97 -12.91
C LYS A 426 -26.00 10.22 -12.03
N ILE A 427 -26.09 10.63 -10.77
CA ILE A 427 -27.12 10.16 -9.84
C ILE A 427 -28.46 10.74 -10.27
N LYS A 428 -29.46 9.91 -10.59
CA LYS A 428 -30.85 10.36 -10.69
C LYS A 428 -31.43 10.47 -9.28
N ILE A 429 -31.70 11.68 -8.87
CA ILE A 429 -32.48 11.98 -7.66
C ILE A 429 -33.96 12.08 -8.13
N GLU A 430 -34.78 11.16 -7.70
CA GLU A 430 -36.23 11.34 -7.56
C GLU A 430 -36.60 11.34 -6.08
#